data_628b7dde6df4d89c5199afe3fedacea8
#
_entry.id   628b7dde6df4d89c5199afe3fedacea8
#
_cell.length_a   1.000
_cell.length_b   1.000
_cell.length_c   1.000
_cell.angle_alpha   90.00
_cell.angle_beta   90.00
_cell.angle_gamma   90.00
#
_symmetry.space_group_name_H-M   'P 1'
#
loop_
_entity.id
_entity.type
_entity.pdbx_description
1 polymer ?
#
loop_
_entity_poly.entity_id
_entity_poly.type
_entity_poly.pdbx_seq_one_letter_code
_entity_poly.pdbx_strand_id
1 'polypeptide(L)'
;MAKPPFPHPPSMSLALLIDLDALAHNYRTLRSGLKRGTHCGAVLKANAYGMGVREVSMRLYQEGCRHFFVAHLSEAIELQCFVPKDIYIYVLNGLRKREEKVYGHYNLIPVLGNLDQIQRWNAFSKTQKECFKAALHFDTGMTRTGLPPKDVAKLELSDFSNTEILCIMSHLACAYQAPHTMNETQRDLFDKLRKRFPFALASLANSGGFFLGPKYHYDIVRAGLALTGSYAAIFQIKAPLKPVIKAYAQILQLNEVSAGDSIGYDATFIASRASRIATLGVGYADGYLRSLSNRGEVYFSGTRVPVAGRVSMDLMTIDVT
;
A
#
# COMPACT_ATOMS: atom_id res chain seq x y z
N MET A 1 24.20 14.18 -22.73
CA MET A 1 23.43 14.14 -21.47
C MET A 1 21.96 14.26 -21.81
N ALA A 2 21.17 13.24 -21.55
CA ALA A 2 19.72 13.32 -21.73
C ALA A 2 19.18 14.36 -20.72
N LYS A 3 18.43 15.37 -21.21
CA LYS A 3 17.70 16.29 -20.35
C LYS A 3 16.85 15.45 -19.38
N PRO A 4 16.77 15.80 -18.07
CA PRO A 4 15.83 15.14 -17.18
C PRO A 4 14.43 15.26 -17.79
N PRO A 5 13.60 14.20 -17.71
CA PRO A 5 12.34 14.12 -18.46
C PRO A 5 11.26 15.13 -18.02
N PHE A 6 11.57 15.99 -17.04
CA PHE A 6 10.63 17.00 -16.56
C PHE A 6 11.31 18.34 -16.29
N PRO A 7 10.74 19.44 -16.80
CA PRO A 7 11.10 20.76 -16.32
C PRO A 7 10.64 20.87 -14.87
N HIS A 8 11.57 20.89 -13.91
CA HIS A 8 11.25 21.28 -12.55
C HIS A 8 10.67 22.69 -12.58
N PRO A 9 9.51 22.96 -11.97
CA PRO A 9 9.13 24.34 -11.70
C PRO A 9 10.30 25.01 -10.97
N PRO A 10 10.72 26.21 -11.34
CA PRO A 10 11.90 26.87 -10.75
C PRO A 10 11.85 27.03 -9.23
N SER A 11 10.65 26.82 -8.63
CA SER A 11 10.38 27.00 -7.20
C SER A 11 10.45 25.68 -6.39
N MET A 12 10.71 24.52 -7.00
CA MET A 12 10.73 23.23 -6.27
C MET A 12 12.15 22.69 -6.12
N SER A 13 12.58 22.49 -4.87
CA SER A 13 13.85 21.82 -4.54
C SER A 13 13.77 20.30 -4.59
N LEU A 14 12.56 19.73 -4.46
CA LEU A 14 12.28 18.31 -4.52
C LEU A 14 11.08 18.04 -5.43
N ALA A 15 11.17 17.02 -6.29
CA ALA A 15 10.06 16.54 -7.11
C ALA A 15 9.94 15.02 -7.03
N LEU A 16 8.70 14.52 -6.97
CA LEU A 16 8.39 13.10 -7.11
C LEU A 16 7.85 12.83 -8.51
N LEU A 17 8.45 11.88 -9.20
CA LEU A 17 7.93 11.32 -10.44
C LEU A 17 7.21 10.02 -10.13
N ILE A 18 5.94 9.95 -10.50
CA ILE A 18 5.11 8.73 -10.43
C ILE A 18 4.95 8.17 -11.83
N ASP A 19 5.59 7.03 -12.09
CA ASP A 19 5.57 6.34 -13.38
C ASP A 19 4.34 5.42 -13.47
N LEU A 20 3.27 5.91 -14.08
CA LEU A 20 2.02 5.16 -14.24
C LEU A 20 2.16 3.98 -15.22
N ASP A 21 3.13 3.98 -16.12
CA ASP A 21 3.39 2.86 -17.00
C ASP A 21 4.12 1.72 -16.26
N ALA A 22 5.03 2.08 -15.35
CA ALA A 22 5.62 1.12 -14.42
C ALA A 22 4.55 0.51 -13.48
N LEU A 23 3.61 1.34 -12.97
CA LEU A 23 2.47 0.87 -12.17
C LEU A 23 1.62 -0.14 -12.94
N ALA A 24 1.24 0.19 -14.17
CA ALA A 24 0.46 -0.70 -15.04
C ALA A 24 1.21 -2.00 -15.37
N HIS A 25 2.51 -1.91 -15.62
CA HIS A 25 3.36 -3.09 -15.81
C HIS A 25 3.32 -3.99 -14.56
N ASN A 26 3.48 -3.41 -13.37
CA ASN A 26 3.44 -4.16 -12.11
C ASN A 26 2.08 -4.83 -11.90
N TYR A 27 0.99 -4.10 -12.15
CA TYR A 27 -0.36 -4.66 -12.05
C TYR A 27 -0.56 -5.85 -13.02
N ARG A 28 -0.19 -5.70 -14.29
CA ARG A 28 -0.27 -6.77 -15.30
C ARG A 28 0.59 -7.97 -14.91
N THR A 29 1.80 -7.73 -14.39
CA THR A 29 2.70 -8.79 -13.90
C THR A 29 2.06 -9.58 -12.75
N LEU A 30 1.50 -8.89 -11.76
CA LEU A 30 0.80 -9.56 -10.65
C LEU A 30 -0.43 -10.31 -11.15
N ARG A 31 -1.25 -9.69 -12.01
CA ARG A 31 -2.45 -10.32 -12.56
C ARG A 31 -2.12 -11.59 -13.37
N SER A 32 -1.05 -11.58 -14.17
CA SER A 32 -0.64 -12.75 -14.96
C SER A 32 -0.16 -13.93 -14.11
N GLY A 33 0.31 -13.68 -12.88
CA GLY A 33 0.68 -14.72 -11.90
C GLY A 33 -0.51 -15.35 -11.15
N LEU A 34 -1.73 -14.88 -11.39
CA LEU A 34 -2.93 -15.40 -10.76
C LEU A 34 -3.62 -16.46 -11.62
N LYS A 35 -4.33 -17.38 -10.97
CA LYS A 35 -5.18 -18.33 -11.68
C LYS A 35 -6.33 -17.60 -12.39
N ARG A 36 -6.85 -18.20 -13.46
CA ARG A 36 -8.07 -17.72 -14.12
C ARG A 36 -9.23 -17.66 -13.12
N GLY A 37 -9.91 -16.52 -13.05
CA GLY A 37 -10.99 -16.26 -12.10
C GLY A 37 -10.55 -15.59 -10.81
N THR A 38 -9.26 -15.58 -10.47
CA THR A 38 -8.77 -14.81 -9.32
C THR A 38 -8.60 -13.33 -9.69
N HIS A 39 -9.16 -12.44 -8.88
CA HIS A 39 -9.07 -10.99 -9.06
C HIS A 39 -7.78 -10.42 -8.46
N CYS A 40 -7.13 -9.52 -9.18
CA CYS A 40 -6.08 -8.68 -8.65
C CYS A 40 -6.71 -7.37 -8.15
N GLY A 41 -6.94 -7.27 -6.85
CA GLY A 41 -7.43 -6.05 -6.22
C GLY A 41 -6.29 -5.12 -5.83
N ALA A 42 -6.55 -3.81 -5.84
CA ALA A 42 -5.58 -2.77 -5.52
C ALA A 42 -5.86 -2.13 -4.15
N VAL A 43 -4.84 -2.03 -3.29
CA VAL A 43 -4.93 -1.29 -2.01
C VAL A 43 -4.41 0.12 -2.25
N LEU A 44 -5.30 1.12 -2.09
CA LEU A 44 -5.05 2.53 -2.40
C LEU A 44 -5.13 3.46 -1.18
N LYS A 45 -5.06 2.91 0.02
CA LYS A 45 -5.04 3.69 1.27
C LYS A 45 -3.87 4.68 1.31
N ALA A 46 -3.97 5.72 2.16
CA ALA A 46 -2.99 6.79 2.32
C ALA A 46 -2.63 7.44 0.98
N ASN A 47 -3.67 7.91 0.25
CA ASN A 47 -3.52 8.53 -1.07
C ASN A 47 -2.71 7.67 -2.05
N ALA A 48 -3.09 6.37 -2.16
CA ALA A 48 -2.37 5.36 -2.95
C ALA A 48 -0.87 5.26 -2.55
N TYR A 49 -0.58 5.15 -1.25
CA TYR A 49 0.79 5.14 -0.70
C TYR A 49 1.58 6.42 -1.05
N GLY A 50 0.89 7.56 -1.11
CA GLY A 50 1.49 8.86 -1.47
C GLY A 50 1.67 9.10 -2.96
N MET A 51 1.23 8.18 -3.83
CA MET A 51 1.38 8.28 -5.28
C MET A 51 0.29 9.11 -5.99
N GLY A 52 -0.77 9.52 -5.27
CA GLY A 52 -1.93 10.19 -5.85
C GLY A 52 -3.04 9.20 -6.22
N VAL A 53 -4.11 9.19 -5.40
CA VAL A 53 -5.21 8.21 -5.56
C VAL A 53 -5.95 8.36 -6.87
N ARG A 54 -6.10 9.59 -7.38
CA ARG A 54 -6.81 9.89 -8.62
C ARG A 54 -6.16 9.20 -9.81
N GLU A 55 -4.91 9.55 -10.10
CA GLU A 55 -4.18 9.07 -11.28
C GLU A 55 -3.93 7.56 -11.19
N VAL A 56 -3.56 7.08 -10.01
CA VAL A 56 -3.30 5.66 -9.75
C VAL A 56 -4.57 4.82 -9.94
N SER A 57 -5.70 5.26 -9.39
CA SER A 57 -6.95 4.50 -9.49
C SER A 57 -7.48 4.45 -10.92
N MET A 58 -7.46 5.58 -11.63
CA MET A 58 -7.86 5.65 -13.03
C MET A 58 -7.01 4.74 -13.92
N ARG A 59 -5.68 4.76 -13.72
CA ARG A 59 -4.78 3.88 -14.47
C ARG A 59 -5.07 2.42 -14.18
N LEU A 60 -5.20 2.02 -12.92
CA LEU A 60 -5.50 0.63 -12.56
C LEU A 60 -6.88 0.18 -13.05
N TYR A 61 -7.88 1.06 -13.06
CA TYR A 61 -9.18 0.79 -13.67
C TYR A 61 -9.05 0.46 -15.16
N GLN A 62 -8.25 1.24 -15.91
CA GLN A 62 -7.96 1.00 -17.34
C GLN A 62 -7.28 -0.35 -17.56
N GLU A 63 -6.44 -0.79 -16.61
CA GLU A 63 -5.82 -2.13 -16.64
C GLU A 63 -6.77 -3.27 -16.24
N GLY A 64 -8.03 -2.95 -15.91
CA GLY A 64 -9.07 -3.92 -15.56
C GLY A 64 -9.21 -4.23 -14.07
N CYS A 65 -8.61 -3.44 -13.19
CA CYS A 65 -8.87 -3.53 -11.75
C CYS A 65 -10.32 -3.13 -11.44
N ARG A 66 -11.02 -3.94 -10.63
CA ARG A 66 -12.40 -3.68 -10.21
C ARG A 66 -12.59 -3.72 -8.70
N HIS A 67 -11.61 -4.19 -7.95
CA HIS A 67 -11.64 -4.29 -6.49
C HIS A 67 -10.61 -3.35 -5.89
N PHE A 68 -11.07 -2.29 -5.21
CA PHE A 68 -10.22 -1.29 -4.58
C PHE A 68 -10.40 -1.31 -3.07
N PHE A 69 -9.30 -1.22 -2.34
CA PHE A 69 -9.27 -1.30 -0.88
C PHE A 69 -8.63 -0.04 -0.31
N VAL A 70 -9.35 0.65 0.56
CA VAL A 70 -8.89 1.84 1.28
C VAL A 70 -8.99 1.62 2.79
N ALA A 71 -8.35 2.46 3.61
CA ALA A 71 -8.41 2.31 5.05
C ALA A 71 -9.66 2.97 5.65
N HIS A 72 -10.00 4.18 5.19
CA HIS A 72 -11.00 5.04 5.79
C HIS A 72 -12.17 5.36 4.85
N LEU A 73 -13.33 5.68 5.44
CA LEU A 73 -14.52 6.10 4.70
C LEU A 73 -14.26 7.36 3.84
N SER A 74 -13.50 8.32 4.35
CA SER A 74 -13.11 9.53 3.61
C SER A 74 -12.33 9.23 2.34
N GLU A 75 -11.38 8.28 2.41
CA GLU A 75 -10.63 7.83 1.23
C GLU A 75 -11.52 7.14 0.20
N ALA A 76 -12.54 6.40 0.66
CA ALA A 76 -13.49 5.74 -0.23
C ALA A 76 -14.38 6.74 -0.97
N ILE A 77 -14.86 7.77 -0.27
CA ILE A 77 -15.66 8.86 -0.86
C ILE A 77 -14.82 9.63 -1.89
N GLU A 78 -13.58 9.97 -1.56
CA GLU A 78 -12.66 10.62 -2.48
C GLU A 78 -12.40 9.76 -3.72
N LEU A 79 -12.06 8.48 -3.53
CA LEU A 79 -11.80 7.54 -4.62
C LEU A 79 -12.99 7.44 -5.59
N GLN A 80 -14.22 7.41 -5.06
CA GLN A 80 -15.43 7.29 -5.88
C GLN A 80 -15.65 8.46 -6.84
N CYS A 81 -15.05 9.65 -6.55
CA CYS A 81 -15.11 10.80 -7.44
C CYS A 81 -14.30 10.60 -8.75
N PHE A 82 -13.36 9.65 -8.77
CA PHE A 82 -12.41 9.49 -9.87
C PHE A 82 -12.65 8.25 -10.72
N VAL A 83 -13.37 7.26 -10.20
CA VAL A 83 -13.54 5.96 -10.85
C VAL A 83 -15.00 5.72 -11.24
N PRO A 84 -15.27 4.94 -12.31
CA PRO A 84 -16.62 4.54 -12.68
C PRO A 84 -17.32 3.71 -11.59
N LYS A 85 -18.67 3.60 -11.70
CA LYS A 85 -19.49 2.93 -10.67
C LYS A 85 -19.47 1.40 -10.75
N ASP A 86 -18.85 0.80 -11.76
CA ASP A 86 -18.76 -0.66 -11.97
C ASP A 86 -17.60 -1.31 -11.18
N ILE A 87 -17.28 -0.74 -10.02
CA ILE A 87 -16.20 -1.18 -9.14
C ILE A 87 -16.71 -1.49 -7.73
N TYR A 88 -15.87 -2.18 -6.97
CA TYR A 88 -16.08 -2.50 -5.57
C TYR A 88 -15.04 -1.75 -4.72
N ILE A 89 -15.51 -0.87 -3.82
CA ILE A 89 -14.64 -0.14 -2.88
C ILE A 89 -14.85 -0.67 -1.48
N TYR A 90 -13.82 -1.29 -0.92
CA TYR A 90 -13.81 -1.89 0.41
C TYR A 90 -13.12 -0.95 1.41
N VAL A 91 -13.76 -0.68 2.55
CA VAL A 91 -13.20 0.15 3.62
C VAL A 91 -12.70 -0.76 4.74
N LEU A 92 -11.37 -0.91 4.84
CA LEU A 92 -10.70 -1.91 5.67
C LEU A 92 -10.85 -1.69 7.18
N ASN A 93 -10.98 -0.44 7.62
CA ASN A 93 -11.13 -0.12 9.05
C ASN A 93 -12.57 -0.30 9.57
N GLY A 94 -13.43 -0.84 8.73
CA GLY A 94 -14.79 -1.21 9.12
C GLY A 94 -15.74 -0.02 9.26
N LEU A 95 -16.77 -0.21 10.06
CA LEU A 95 -17.91 0.67 10.23
C LEU A 95 -17.86 1.38 11.59
N ARG A 96 -17.74 2.70 11.63
CA ARG A 96 -17.90 3.49 12.84
C ARG A 96 -19.37 3.79 13.13
N LYS A 97 -19.68 4.19 14.34
CA LYS A 97 -21.05 4.59 14.73
C LYS A 97 -21.52 5.78 13.90
N ARG A 98 -22.73 5.72 13.37
CA ARG A 98 -23.41 6.75 12.54
C ARG A 98 -22.88 6.89 11.11
N GLU A 99 -22.01 6.00 10.65
CA GLU A 99 -21.54 6.01 9.26
C GLU A 99 -22.44 5.17 8.31
N GLU A 100 -23.35 4.35 8.83
CA GLU A 100 -24.16 3.38 8.10
C GLU A 100 -24.85 4.02 6.88
N LYS A 101 -25.50 5.18 7.08
CA LYS A 101 -26.20 5.92 6.01
C LYS A 101 -25.25 6.42 4.92
N VAL A 102 -24.02 6.80 5.30
CA VAL A 102 -23.01 7.27 4.34
C VAL A 102 -22.54 6.13 3.46
N TYR A 103 -22.25 4.96 4.04
CA TYR A 103 -21.92 3.77 3.26
C TYR A 103 -23.03 3.39 2.29
N GLY A 104 -24.31 3.43 2.73
CA GLY A 104 -25.47 3.16 1.87
C GLY A 104 -25.57 4.17 0.72
N HIS A 105 -25.45 5.46 1.02
CA HIS A 105 -25.55 6.54 0.01
C HIS A 105 -24.48 6.40 -1.10
N TYR A 106 -23.26 6.08 -0.73
CA TYR A 106 -22.16 5.92 -1.69
C TYR A 106 -21.97 4.48 -2.20
N ASN A 107 -22.84 3.53 -1.80
CA ASN A 107 -22.73 2.10 -2.16
C ASN A 107 -21.33 1.53 -1.88
N LEU A 108 -20.74 1.88 -0.72
CA LEU A 108 -19.44 1.43 -0.27
C LEU A 108 -19.55 0.14 0.54
N ILE A 109 -18.49 -0.67 0.55
CA ILE A 109 -18.46 -1.97 1.20
C ILE A 109 -17.69 -1.87 2.52
N PRO A 110 -18.39 -1.84 3.69
CA PRO A 110 -17.70 -1.91 4.96
C PRO A 110 -17.08 -3.29 5.17
N VAL A 111 -15.86 -3.33 5.68
CA VAL A 111 -15.19 -4.57 6.10
C VAL A 111 -15.45 -4.77 7.59
N LEU A 112 -16.49 -5.55 7.91
CA LEU A 112 -16.99 -5.74 9.27
C LEU A 112 -16.07 -6.69 10.04
N GLY A 113 -15.50 -6.22 11.14
CA GLY A 113 -14.48 -6.94 11.92
C GLY A 113 -14.89 -7.30 13.34
N ASN A 114 -16.12 -7.00 13.77
CA ASN A 114 -16.66 -7.39 15.09
C ASN A 114 -18.19 -7.46 15.08
N LEU A 115 -18.77 -8.08 16.11
CA LEU A 115 -20.22 -8.31 16.21
C LEU A 115 -21.02 -7.01 16.28
N ASP A 116 -20.52 -5.96 16.95
CA ASP A 116 -21.20 -4.65 17.03
C ASP A 116 -21.35 -4.01 15.64
N GLN A 117 -20.29 -4.05 14.82
CA GLN A 117 -20.35 -3.55 13.45
C GLN A 117 -21.37 -4.33 12.61
N ILE A 118 -21.41 -5.66 12.75
CA ILE A 118 -22.36 -6.53 12.04
C ILE A 118 -23.79 -6.21 12.46
N GLN A 119 -24.06 -6.12 13.76
CA GLN A 119 -25.39 -5.81 14.29
C GLN A 119 -25.89 -4.46 13.78
N ARG A 120 -25.06 -3.43 13.81
CA ARG A 120 -25.41 -2.10 13.34
C ARG A 120 -25.64 -2.06 11.83
N TRP A 121 -24.79 -2.72 11.06
CA TRP A 121 -24.97 -2.81 9.60
C TRP A 121 -26.25 -3.52 9.23
N ASN A 122 -26.53 -4.66 9.86
CA ASN A 122 -27.75 -5.43 9.63
C ASN A 122 -29.00 -4.66 10.07
N ALA A 123 -28.95 -3.96 11.21
CA ALA A 123 -30.05 -3.12 11.65
C ALA A 123 -30.34 -2.00 10.64
N PHE A 124 -29.32 -1.35 10.12
CA PHE A 124 -29.45 -0.35 9.06
C PHE A 124 -30.00 -0.97 7.77
N SER A 125 -29.41 -2.06 7.26
CA SER A 125 -29.82 -2.70 6.00
C SER A 125 -31.26 -3.15 6.01
N LYS A 126 -31.75 -3.70 7.12
CA LYS A 126 -33.17 -4.12 7.29
C LYS A 126 -34.17 -2.99 7.14
N THR A 127 -33.76 -1.73 7.37
CA THR A 127 -34.64 -0.56 7.21
C THR A 127 -34.68 -0.03 5.78
N GLN A 128 -33.85 -0.58 4.89
CA GLN A 128 -33.72 -0.11 3.52
C GLN A 128 -34.46 -1.04 2.55
N LYS A 129 -34.85 -0.49 1.39
CA LYS A 129 -35.47 -1.28 0.30
C LYS A 129 -34.44 -2.07 -0.52
N GLU A 130 -33.21 -1.54 -0.56
CA GLU A 130 -32.12 -2.11 -1.35
C GLU A 130 -31.27 -3.04 -0.49
N CYS A 131 -30.73 -4.10 -1.11
CA CYS A 131 -29.77 -5.00 -0.51
C CYS A 131 -28.38 -4.35 -0.61
N PHE A 132 -27.71 -4.19 0.53
CA PHE A 132 -26.36 -3.63 0.59
C PHE A 132 -25.30 -4.72 0.68
N LYS A 133 -24.09 -4.39 0.21
CA LYS A 133 -22.93 -5.26 0.29
C LYS A 133 -22.13 -5.01 1.55
N ALA A 134 -21.53 -6.08 2.09
CA ALA A 134 -20.54 -6.01 3.14
C ALA A 134 -19.42 -7.05 2.89
N ALA A 135 -18.29 -6.86 3.54
CA ALA A 135 -17.27 -7.89 3.66
C ALA A 135 -17.08 -8.24 5.14
N LEU A 136 -16.73 -9.48 5.44
CA LEU A 136 -16.39 -9.92 6.79
C LEU A 136 -14.88 -10.09 6.90
N HIS A 137 -14.31 -9.59 7.99
CA HIS A 137 -12.89 -9.80 8.30
C HIS A 137 -12.77 -10.80 9.45
N PHE A 138 -12.05 -11.89 9.22
CA PHE A 138 -11.76 -12.92 10.22
C PHE A 138 -10.34 -12.74 10.76
N ASP A 139 -10.18 -12.74 12.06
CA ASP A 139 -8.87 -12.83 12.68
C ASP A 139 -8.41 -14.28 12.73
N THR A 140 -7.40 -14.57 11.94
CA THR A 140 -6.76 -15.90 11.88
C THR A 140 -5.43 -15.97 12.60
N GLY A 141 -5.09 -14.93 13.40
CA GLY A 141 -3.89 -14.91 14.22
C GLY A 141 -3.02 -13.67 14.09
N MET A 142 -3.50 -12.62 13.41
CA MET A 142 -2.81 -11.32 13.40
C MET A 142 -3.12 -10.49 14.65
N THR A 143 -4.29 -10.72 15.28
CA THR A 143 -4.74 -10.07 16.51
C THR A 143 -4.72 -8.53 16.43
N ARG A 144 -5.20 -8.00 15.31
CA ARG A 144 -5.25 -6.55 15.06
C ARG A 144 -6.68 -6.07 14.84
N THR A 145 -7.35 -6.64 13.86
CA THR A 145 -8.76 -6.42 13.51
C THR A 145 -9.33 -7.75 13.02
N GLY A 146 -10.67 -7.87 13.03
CA GLY A 146 -11.35 -9.07 12.55
C GLY A 146 -12.01 -9.87 13.66
N LEU A 147 -13.05 -10.63 13.28
CA LEU A 147 -13.79 -11.52 14.16
C LEU A 147 -12.91 -12.70 14.57
N PRO A 148 -12.70 -12.94 15.85
CA PRO A 148 -12.05 -14.16 16.31
C PRO A 148 -12.92 -15.38 15.99
N PRO A 149 -12.36 -16.61 15.90
CA PRO A 149 -13.11 -17.82 15.55
C PRO A 149 -14.38 -18.05 16.40
N LYS A 150 -14.32 -17.74 17.69
CA LYS A 150 -15.46 -17.84 18.63
C LYS A 150 -16.65 -16.95 18.23
N ASP A 151 -16.39 -15.79 17.63
CA ASP A 151 -17.43 -14.87 17.20
C ASP A 151 -17.91 -15.19 15.79
N VAL A 152 -17.04 -15.70 14.90
CA VAL A 152 -17.47 -16.25 13.62
C VAL A 152 -18.44 -17.43 13.83
N ALA A 153 -18.21 -18.27 14.86
CA ALA A 153 -19.10 -19.39 15.18
C ALA A 153 -20.53 -18.97 15.58
N LYS A 154 -20.72 -17.75 16.07
CA LYS A 154 -22.02 -17.20 16.47
C LYS A 154 -22.83 -16.61 15.30
N LEU A 155 -22.20 -16.39 14.14
CA LEU A 155 -22.89 -15.79 13.01
C LEU A 155 -23.82 -16.80 12.35
N GLU A 156 -25.06 -16.38 12.11
CA GLU A 156 -26.03 -17.15 11.34
C GLU A 156 -26.30 -16.45 9.99
N LEU A 157 -26.53 -17.21 8.91
CA LEU A 157 -26.80 -16.63 7.60
C LEU A 157 -28.09 -15.78 7.59
N SER A 158 -29.06 -16.13 8.44
CA SER A 158 -30.28 -15.36 8.64
C SER A 158 -30.04 -13.95 9.17
N ASP A 159 -28.90 -13.70 9.84
CA ASP A 159 -28.53 -12.36 10.29
C ASP A 159 -28.38 -11.38 9.11
N PHE A 160 -28.00 -11.88 7.94
CA PHE A 160 -27.71 -11.08 6.75
C PHE A 160 -28.86 -11.02 5.74
N SER A 161 -30.11 -11.06 6.21
CA SER A 161 -31.32 -11.17 5.35
C SER A 161 -31.46 -10.05 4.31
N ASN A 162 -30.86 -8.86 4.52
CA ASN A 162 -30.83 -7.74 3.59
C ASN A 162 -29.40 -7.21 3.37
N THR A 163 -28.41 -8.10 3.52
CA THR A 163 -26.97 -7.79 3.31
C THR A 163 -26.34 -8.91 2.49
N GLU A 164 -25.81 -8.59 1.33
CA GLU A 164 -24.97 -9.49 0.54
C GLU A 164 -23.56 -9.53 1.14
N ILE A 165 -23.13 -10.66 1.68
CA ILE A 165 -21.74 -10.86 2.07
C ILE A 165 -20.93 -11.16 0.81
N LEU A 166 -20.41 -10.08 0.19
CA LEU A 166 -19.67 -10.17 -1.06
C LEU A 166 -18.30 -10.85 -0.87
N CYS A 167 -17.63 -10.58 0.25
CA CYS A 167 -16.27 -11.07 0.48
C CYS A 167 -16.05 -11.42 1.94
N ILE A 168 -15.33 -12.52 2.17
CA ILE A 168 -14.72 -12.83 3.46
C ILE A 168 -13.20 -12.67 3.33
N MET A 169 -12.56 -12.09 4.32
CA MET A 169 -11.12 -11.86 4.25
C MET A 169 -10.42 -12.11 5.58
N SER A 170 -9.11 -12.35 5.49
CA SER A 170 -8.19 -12.29 6.60
C SER A 170 -6.89 -11.60 6.17
N HIS A 171 -5.90 -11.51 7.04
CA HIS A 171 -4.63 -10.84 6.74
C HIS A 171 -3.45 -11.61 7.30
N LEU A 172 -2.49 -11.96 6.42
CA LEU A 172 -1.28 -12.67 6.80
C LEU A 172 -0.34 -11.77 7.60
N ALA A 173 0.07 -12.23 8.76
CA ALA A 173 1.00 -11.52 9.66
C ALA A 173 2.45 -11.63 9.20
N CYS A 174 2.85 -12.80 8.70
CA CYS A 174 4.24 -13.15 8.42
C CYS A 174 4.52 -13.41 6.93
N ALA A 175 3.71 -12.86 6.02
CA ALA A 175 3.86 -13.09 4.58
C ALA A 175 5.19 -12.58 3.99
N TYR A 176 5.86 -11.69 4.70
CA TYR A 176 7.17 -11.13 4.31
C TYR A 176 8.36 -11.97 4.80
N GLN A 177 8.09 -12.99 5.61
CA GLN A 177 9.09 -13.93 6.14
C GLN A 177 8.72 -15.34 5.67
N ALA A 178 9.19 -15.72 4.51
CA ALA A 178 9.03 -17.08 4.01
C ALA A 178 10.35 -17.85 4.14
N PRO A 179 10.33 -19.11 4.66
CA PRO A 179 9.18 -19.82 5.22
C PRO A 179 8.87 -19.41 6.67
N HIS A 180 7.57 -19.29 7.00
CA HIS A 180 7.11 -19.06 8.38
C HIS A 180 5.83 -19.87 8.63
N THR A 181 5.80 -20.68 9.70
CA THR A 181 4.70 -21.58 10.05
C THR A 181 3.37 -20.86 10.25
N MET A 182 3.40 -19.61 10.75
CA MET A 182 2.21 -18.78 10.93
C MET A 182 1.42 -18.59 9.63
N ASN A 183 2.07 -18.52 8.48
CA ASN A 183 1.38 -18.39 7.20
C ASN A 183 0.47 -19.59 6.91
N GLU A 184 0.93 -20.80 7.20
CA GLU A 184 0.13 -22.01 7.03
C GLU A 184 -0.97 -22.12 8.10
N THR A 185 -0.64 -21.84 9.36
CA THR A 185 -1.62 -21.81 10.45
C THR A 185 -2.77 -20.85 10.14
N GLN A 186 -2.47 -19.65 9.67
CA GLN A 186 -3.49 -18.67 9.29
C GLN A 186 -4.32 -19.13 8.10
N ARG A 187 -3.72 -19.72 7.08
CA ARG A 187 -4.42 -20.28 5.93
C ARG A 187 -5.38 -21.39 6.34
N ASP A 188 -4.88 -22.36 7.13
CA ASP A 188 -5.67 -23.52 7.55
C ASP A 188 -6.86 -23.13 8.43
N LEU A 189 -6.69 -22.12 9.28
CA LEU A 189 -7.78 -21.54 10.05
C LEU A 189 -8.76 -20.78 9.14
N PHE A 190 -8.26 -20.00 8.19
CA PHE A 190 -9.10 -19.30 7.21
C PHE A 190 -9.93 -20.28 6.39
N ASP A 191 -9.35 -21.40 5.94
CA ASP A 191 -10.05 -22.47 5.21
C ASP A 191 -11.16 -23.12 6.03
N LYS A 192 -11.00 -23.26 7.33
CA LYS A 192 -12.05 -23.75 8.23
C LYS A 192 -13.19 -22.73 8.36
N LEU A 193 -12.87 -21.47 8.59
CA LEU A 193 -13.86 -20.42 8.86
C LEU A 193 -14.67 -20.06 7.60
N ARG A 194 -14.03 -20.01 6.41
CA ARG A 194 -14.72 -19.65 5.17
C ARG A 194 -15.79 -20.62 4.72
N LYS A 195 -15.76 -21.88 5.19
CA LYS A 195 -16.79 -22.88 4.88
C LYS A 195 -18.20 -22.47 5.31
N ARG A 196 -18.32 -21.54 6.26
CA ARG A 196 -19.60 -20.96 6.69
C ARG A 196 -20.21 -20.00 5.66
N PHE A 197 -19.38 -19.46 4.75
CA PHE A 197 -19.78 -18.49 3.73
C PHE A 197 -19.29 -18.93 2.32
N PRO A 198 -19.74 -20.10 1.84
CA PRO A 198 -19.19 -20.70 0.61
C PRO A 198 -19.51 -19.91 -0.67
N PHE A 199 -20.49 -19.01 -0.61
CA PHE A 199 -20.94 -18.14 -1.68
C PHE A 199 -20.17 -16.83 -1.78
N ALA A 200 -19.44 -16.45 -0.73
CA ALA A 200 -18.68 -15.20 -0.69
C ALA A 200 -17.27 -15.39 -1.28
N LEU A 201 -16.77 -14.35 -1.97
CA LEU A 201 -15.40 -14.33 -2.44
C LEU A 201 -14.43 -14.39 -1.25
N ALA A 202 -13.39 -15.19 -1.36
CA ALA A 202 -12.37 -15.35 -0.31
C ALA A 202 -11.10 -14.53 -0.63
N SER A 203 -10.54 -13.85 0.39
CA SER A 203 -9.33 -13.03 0.22
C SER A 203 -8.40 -13.14 1.42
N LEU A 204 -7.22 -13.73 1.24
CA LEU A 204 -6.21 -13.86 2.28
C LEU A 204 -4.92 -13.09 1.94
N ALA A 205 -4.43 -13.25 0.70
CA ALA A 205 -3.15 -12.70 0.29
C ALA A 205 -3.14 -11.16 0.24
N ASN A 206 -2.16 -10.56 0.92
CA ASN A 206 -1.63 -9.23 0.66
C ASN A 206 -0.49 -9.32 -0.37
N SER A 207 0.30 -8.25 -0.58
CA SER A 207 1.47 -8.29 -1.47
C SER A 207 2.44 -9.44 -1.14
N GLY A 208 2.72 -9.69 0.14
CA GLY A 208 3.56 -10.81 0.57
C GLY A 208 2.92 -12.16 0.26
N GLY A 209 1.63 -12.29 0.58
CA GLY A 209 0.88 -13.52 0.34
C GLY A 209 0.81 -13.91 -1.15
N PHE A 210 0.86 -12.95 -2.07
CA PHE A 210 0.99 -13.24 -3.49
C PHE A 210 2.26 -14.06 -3.78
N PHE A 211 3.40 -13.66 -3.21
CA PHE A 211 4.69 -14.32 -3.44
C PHE A 211 4.87 -15.63 -2.67
N LEU A 212 4.01 -15.91 -1.67
CA LEU A 212 3.96 -17.23 -1.04
C LEU A 212 3.35 -18.32 -1.93
N GLY A 213 2.73 -17.92 -3.03
CA GLY A 213 2.25 -18.83 -4.06
C GLY A 213 0.73 -19.06 -4.09
N PRO A 214 0.26 -19.82 -5.08
CA PRO A 214 -1.16 -19.93 -5.43
C PRO A 214 -2.10 -20.42 -4.33
N LYS A 215 -1.58 -21.18 -3.35
CA LYS A 215 -2.38 -21.70 -2.22
C LYS A 215 -2.91 -20.60 -1.28
N TYR A 216 -2.39 -19.34 -1.40
CA TYR A 216 -2.82 -18.18 -0.62
C TYR A 216 -3.69 -17.19 -1.40
N HIS A 217 -3.81 -17.33 -2.73
CA HIS A 217 -4.44 -16.31 -3.58
C HIS A 217 -5.95 -16.24 -3.42
N TYR A 218 -6.63 -17.40 -3.30
CA TYR A 218 -8.10 -17.51 -3.27
C TYR A 218 -8.75 -16.74 -4.44
N ASP A 219 -9.87 -16.04 -4.19
CA ASP A 219 -10.62 -15.34 -5.23
C ASP A 219 -10.15 -13.89 -5.44
N ILE A 220 -9.57 -13.26 -4.40
CA ILE A 220 -9.06 -11.89 -4.50
C ILE A 220 -7.70 -11.77 -3.80
N VAL A 221 -6.68 -11.33 -4.53
CA VAL A 221 -5.40 -10.88 -3.96
C VAL A 221 -5.45 -9.36 -3.79
N ARG A 222 -5.00 -8.85 -2.63
CA ARG A 222 -4.98 -7.42 -2.31
C ARG A 222 -3.56 -6.86 -2.45
N ALA A 223 -3.21 -6.45 -3.65
CA ALA A 223 -1.92 -5.87 -3.96
C ALA A 223 -1.85 -4.40 -3.50
N GLY A 224 -0.85 -4.06 -2.71
CA GLY A 224 -0.54 -2.69 -2.29
C GLY A 224 0.93 -2.38 -2.55
N LEU A 225 1.80 -2.72 -1.63
CA LEU A 225 3.24 -2.48 -1.73
C LEU A 225 3.87 -3.07 -3.00
N ALA A 226 3.39 -4.21 -3.48
CA ALA A 226 3.89 -4.79 -4.73
C ALA A 226 3.62 -3.91 -5.96
N LEU A 227 2.52 -3.12 -5.96
CA LEU A 227 2.21 -2.20 -7.05
C LEU A 227 3.24 -1.07 -7.17
N THR A 228 3.87 -0.65 -6.09
CA THR A 228 4.91 0.42 -6.11
C THR A 228 6.23 -0.05 -6.72
N GLY A 229 6.40 -1.36 -6.91
CA GLY A 229 7.67 -1.95 -7.33
C GLY A 229 8.73 -2.08 -6.24
N SER A 230 8.55 -1.40 -5.11
CA SER A 230 9.52 -1.42 -3.99
C SER A 230 9.57 -2.77 -3.28
N TYR A 231 8.51 -3.57 -3.38
CA TYR A 231 8.41 -4.85 -2.71
C TYR A 231 9.57 -5.80 -3.06
N ALA A 232 9.88 -5.94 -4.34
CA ALA A 232 10.94 -6.85 -4.80
C ALA A 232 12.31 -6.45 -4.25
N ALA A 233 12.60 -5.14 -4.18
CA ALA A 233 13.86 -4.63 -3.63
C ALA A 233 13.95 -4.79 -2.11
N ILE A 234 12.87 -4.49 -1.38
CA ILE A 234 12.84 -4.56 0.10
C ILE A 234 13.01 -6.00 0.59
N PHE A 235 12.37 -6.96 -0.07
CA PHE A 235 12.35 -8.37 0.36
C PHE A 235 13.24 -9.28 -0.49
N GLN A 236 14.08 -8.71 -1.37
CA GLN A 236 15.03 -9.42 -2.23
C GLN A 236 14.38 -10.53 -3.08
N ILE A 237 13.13 -10.31 -3.51
CA ILE A 237 12.38 -11.25 -4.31
C ILE A 237 12.68 -11.00 -5.78
N LYS A 238 13.06 -12.04 -6.51
CA LYS A 238 13.21 -11.98 -7.97
C LYS A 238 11.82 -11.90 -8.63
N ALA A 239 11.34 -10.68 -8.83
CA ALA A 239 10.11 -10.43 -9.57
C ALA A 239 10.35 -9.28 -10.55
N PRO A 240 9.80 -9.33 -11.77
CA PRO A 240 10.00 -8.31 -12.80
C PRO A 240 9.16 -7.05 -12.52
N LEU A 241 9.14 -6.58 -11.27
CA LEU A 241 8.45 -5.36 -10.87
C LEU A 241 9.35 -4.14 -11.08
N LYS A 242 8.77 -3.06 -11.58
CA LYS A 242 9.44 -1.81 -11.87
C LYS A 242 9.21 -0.79 -10.75
N PRO A 243 10.24 -0.02 -10.34
CA PRO A 243 10.04 1.11 -9.43
C PRO A 243 9.08 2.13 -10.04
N VAL A 244 8.04 2.49 -9.28
CA VAL A 244 7.02 3.47 -9.71
C VAL A 244 7.38 4.87 -9.27
N ILE A 245 8.09 5.02 -8.15
CA ILE A 245 8.39 6.31 -7.53
C ILE A 245 9.87 6.63 -7.73
N LYS A 246 10.15 7.84 -8.24
CA LYS A 246 11.49 8.41 -8.29
C LYS A 246 11.46 9.80 -7.66
N ALA A 247 12.40 10.07 -6.75
CA ALA A 247 12.59 11.39 -6.16
C ALA A 247 13.78 12.08 -6.80
N TYR A 248 13.62 13.36 -7.16
CA TYR A 248 14.67 14.20 -7.73
C TYR A 248 14.83 15.41 -6.84
N ALA A 249 16.05 15.62 -6.32
CA ALA A 249 16.40 16.78 -5.52
C ALA A 249 17.34 17.69 -6.30
N GLN A 250 17.16 19.01 -6.14
CA GLN A 250 18.01 20.01 -6.73
C GLN A 250 19.33 20.13 -5.95
N ILE A 251 20.44 20.23 -6.67
CA ILE A 251 21.72 20.64 -6.06
C ILE A 251 21.68 22.16 -5.87
N LEU A 252 21.78 22.58 -4.62
CA LEU A 252 21.76 24.00 -4.24
C LEU A 252 23.17 24.58 -4.20
N GLN A 253 24.17 23.78 -3.81
CA GLN A 253 25.55 24.22 -3.67
C GLN A 253 26.53 23.05 -3.85
N LEU A 254 27.72 23.38 -4.38
CA LEU A 254 28.86 22.49 -4.43
C LEU A 254 30.00 23.12 -3.62
N ASN A 255 30.59 22.35 -2.73
CA ASN A 255 31.74 22.74 -1.92
C ASN A 255 32.89 21.77 -2.18
N GLU A 256 34.08 22.31 -2.28
CA GLU A 256 35.32 21.54 -2.24
C GLU A 256 35.85 21.55 -0.80
N VAL A 257 36.20 20.39 -0.29
CA VAL A 257 36.68 20.18 1.07
C VAL A 257 37.98 19.40 1.05
N SER A 258 38.85 19.69 2.03
CA SER A 258 40.11 18.98 2.22
C SER A 258 39.96 17.76 3.10
N ALA A 259 40.95 16.87 3.07
CA ALA A 259 41.02 15.79 4.05
C ALA A 259 41.09 16.38 5.47
N GLY A 260 40.25 15.85 6.38
CA GLY A 260 40.10 16.33 7.75
C GLY A 260 38.98 17.33 7.97
N ASP A 261 38.38 17.90 6.91
CA ASP A 261 37.24 18.80 7.05
C ASP A 261 35.99 18.05 7.49
N SER A 262 35.20 18.67 8.36
CA SER A 262 33.94 18.12 8.86
C SER A 262 32.74 18.56 7.99
N ILE A 263 31.73 17.68 7.83
CA ILE A 263 30.53 17.93 7.04
C ILE A 263 29.27 17.73 7.88
N GLY A 264 28.43 18.76 7.91
CA GLY A 264 27.11 18.74 8.53
C GLY A 264 27.14 18.85 10.06
N TYR A 265 25.97 18.67 10.67
CA TYR A 265 25.78 18.80 12.12
C TYR A 265 26.62 17.79 12.92
N ASP A 266 27.13 18.26 14.06
CA ASP A 266 27.92 17.50 15.05
C ASP A 266 29.19 16.88 14.46
N ALA A 267 29.66 17.36 13.28
CA ALA A 267 30.88 16.89 12.62
C ALA A 267 30.94 15.34 12.50
N THR A 268 29.78 14.69 12.24
CA THR A 268 29.68 13.22 12.23
C THR A 268 30.28 12.57 10.98
N PHE A 269 30.59 13.36 9.97
CA PHE A 269 31.36 12.95 8.79
C PHE A 269 32.60 13.78 8.68
N ILE A 270 33.74 13.11 8.55
CA ILE A 270 35.06 13.76 8.30
C ILE A 270 35.53 13.29 6.92
N ALA A 271 35.85 14.21 6.05
CA ALA A 271 36.39 13.90 4.73
C ALA A 271 37.76 13.19 4.87
N SER A 272 37.88 11.98 4.35
CA SER A 272 39.12 11.21 4.38
C SER A 272 40.11 11.60 3.28
N ARG A 273 39.64 12.36 2.29
CA ARG A 273 40.40 12.87 1.13
C ARG A 273 39.85 14.22 0.68
N ALA A 274 40.55 14.92 -0.19
CA ALA A 274 39.94 16.03 -0.91
C ALA A 274 38.69 15.56 -1.63
N SER A 275 37.55 16.19 -1.39
CA SER A 275 36.25 15.76 -1.84
C SER A 275 35.38 16.90 -2.34
N ARG A 276 34.47 16.60 -3.23
CA ARG A 276 33.41 17.51 -3.69
C ARG A 276 32.09 17.11 -3.05
N ILE A 277 31.51 18.01 -2.27
CA ILE A 277 30.29 17.80 -1.52
C ILE A 277 29.16 18.61 -2.16
N ALA A 278 28.08 17.91 -2.56
CA ALA A 278 26.86 18.56 -3.06
C ALA A 278 25.84 18.68 -1.92
N THR A 279 25.27 19.87 -1.76
CA THR A 279 24.13 20.12 -0.88
C THR A 279 22.85 20.04 -1.69
N LEU A 280 21.92 19.17 -1.25
CA LEU A 280 20.63 18.94 -1.87
C LEU A 280 19.51 19.61 -1.09
N GLY A 281 18.52 20.18 -1.80
CA GLY A 281 17.31 20.76 -1.22
C GLY A 281 16.27 19.69 -0.85
N VAL A 282 16.62 18.78 0.07
CA VAL A 282 15.76 17.74 0.61
C VAL A 282 16.24 17.34 2.01
N GLY A 283 15.31 17.14 2.93
CA GLY A 283 15.59 16.75 4.30
C GLY A 283 14.47 15.91 4.93
N TYR A 284 14.50 15.81 6.27
CA TYR A 284 13.49 14.98 6.96
C TYR A 284 12.09 15.62 6.98
N ALA A 285 11.93 16.92 6.78
CA ALA A 285 10.63 17.56 6.60
C ALA A 285 9.93 17.09 5.30
N ASP A 286 10.71 16.68 4.30
CA ASP A 286 10.22 16.11 3.04
C ASP A 286 9.98 14.60 3.11
N GLY A 287 10.27 13.97 4.27
CA GLY A 287 10.12 12.52 4.47
C GLY A 287 11.41 11.72 4.24
N TYR A 288 12.56 12.35 3.94
CA TYR A 288 13.82 11.63 3.90
C TYR A 288 14.31 11.31 5.33
N LEU A 289 14.47 10.02 5.63
CA LEU A 289 14.68 9.58 7.00
C LEU A 289 16.02 10.09 7.58
N ARG A 290 15.99 10.78 8.73
CA ARG A 290 17.19 11.23 9.44
C ARG A 290 18.13 10.08 9.84
N SER A 291 17.58 8.88 10.04
CA SER A 291 18.35 7.65 10.32
C SER A 291 19.25 7.20 9.16
N LEU A 292 19.06 7.75 7.96
CA LEU A 292 19.91 7.54 6.79
C LEU A 292 21.16 8.45 6.76
N SER A 293 21.36 9.31 7.76
CA SER A 293 22.58 10.09 7.93
C SER A 293 23.81 9.18 7.89
N ASN A 294 24.82 9.51 7.08
CA ASN A 294 26.03 8.71 6.84
C ASN A 294 25.81 7.27 6.35
N ARG A 295 24.58 6.89 5.96
CA ARG A 295 24.23 5.52 5.54
C ARG A 295 23.45 5.49 4.23
N GLY A 296 22.74 6.57 3.93
CA GLY A 296 21.94 6.68 2.73
C GLY A 296 22.82 6.75 1.49
N GLU A 297 22.23 6.37 0.37
CA GLU A 297 22.84 6.50 -0.95
C GLU A 297 21.83 7.12 -1.89
N VAL A 298 22.33 7.92 -2.82
CA VAL A 298 21.54 8.52 -3.89
C VAL A 298 22.23 8.30 -5.23
N TYR A 299 21.55 8.62 -6.31
CA TYR A 299 22.14 8.57 -7.65
C TYR A 299 22.49 9.97 -8.12
N PHE A 300 23.74 10.19 -8.44
CA PHE A 300 24.26 11.40 -9.09
C PHE A 300 24.77 11.03 -10.47
N SER A 301 24.18 11.60 -11.53
CA SER A 301 24.53 11.27 -12.94
C SER A 301 24.60 9.77 -13.25
N GLY A 302 23.71 8.98 -12.62
CA GLY A 302 23.65 7.51 -12.82
C GLY A 302 24.60 6.70 -11.94
N THR A 303 25.45 7.34 -11.15
CA THR A 303 26.36 6.70 -10.19
C THR A 303 25.78 6.78 -8.76
N ARG A 304 25.89 5.70 -8.00
CA ARG A 304 25.52 5.69 -6.57
C ARG A 304 26.58 6.44 -5.78
N VAL A 305 26.12 7.39 -4.97
CA VAL A 305 26.98 8.23 -4.12
C VAL A 305 26.42 8.25 -2.69
N PRO A 306 27.31 8.31 -1.66
CA PRO A 306 26.90 8.25 -0.27
C PRO A 306 26.36 9.59 0.24
N VAL A 307 25.44 9.52 1.21
CA VAL A 307 25.09 10.65 2.07
C VAL A 307 26.24 10.92 3.04
N ALA A 308 26.76 12.13 3.02
CA ALA A 308 27.87 12.59 3.83
C ALA A 308 27.37 13.55 4.91
N GLY A 309 27.42 13.17 6.18
CA GLY A 309 26.94 13.98 7.29
C GLY A 309 25.49 13.70 7.69
N ARG A 310 24.98 14.50 8.63
CA ARG A 310 23.61 14.38 9.13
C ARG A 310 22.60 15.00 8.19
N VAL A 311 21.49 14.29 7.94
CA VAL A 311 20.31 14.82 7.26
C VAL A 311 19.68 15.88 8.18
N SER A 312 19.50 17.09 7.67
CA SER A 312 18.84 18.20 8.35
C SER A 312 17.35 18.29 7.99
N MET A 313 16.67 19.36 8.43
CA MET A 313 15.24 19.52 8.19
C MET A 313 14.93 19.59 6.69
N ASP A 314 15.65 20.44 5.95
CA ASP A 314 15.37 20.78 4.56
C ASP A 314 16.54 20.47 3.61
N LEU A 315 17.68 20.02 4.16
CA LEU A 315 18.92 19.83 3.42
C LEU A 315 19.59 18.50 3.77
N MET A 316 20.29 17.94 2.79
CA MET A 316 21.24 16.86 3.00
C MET A 316 22.46 17.06 2.11
N THR A 317 23.58 16.45 2.47
CA THR A 317 24.84 16.52 1.74
C THR A 317 25.25 15.14 1.22
N ILE A 318 25.86 15.10 0.05
CA ILE A 318 26.34 13.88 -0.61
C ILE A 318 27.77 14.09 -1.11
N ASP A 319 28.58 13.03 -1.10
CA ASP A 319 29.92 13.04 -1.71
C ASP A 319 29.79 12.69 -3.20
N VAL A 320 30.12 13.64 -4.07
CA VAL A 320 30.05 13.51 -5.55
C VAL A 320 31.45 13.55 -6.19
N THR A 321 32.50 13.27 -5.40
CA THR A 321 33.87 13.18 -5.90
C THR A 321 33.98 12.01 -6.92
#